data_43a1be680c5111b174df428834a3cc6f
#
_entry.id   43a1be680c5111b174df428834a3cc6f
#
_cell.length_a   1.000
_cell.length_b   1.000
_cell.length_c   1.000
_cell.angle_alpha   90.00
_cell.angle_beta   90.00
_cell.angle_gamma   90.00
#
_symmetry.space_group_name_H-M   'P 1'
#
loop_
_entity.id
_entity.type
_entity.pdbx_description
1 polymer ?
#
loop_
_entity_poly.entity_id
_entity_poly.type
_entity_poly.pdbx_seq_one_letter_code
_entity_poly.pdbx_strand_id
1 'polypeptide(L)'
;MNANFIITKIENIIYVDKNQYPERVSEFCGNLPNCELIYHISGKMSIYFNGKTEMCDDNTLRFLPKGENRGYTVTREENGDCIDIFFDTDKPISSEMFTIKLNNGTAAAPIFKKIFSLWVAKRDGYYFECISLLYKVFAMLQKQTYLPEKQYKKIKPAIDYINENFTNGKLSVGKLAAICGISESALKKLFIKKFGMPPVRYIIQLKINYSCDLLRSGLYSVSRVSQICGYGNVYFFSRQFKENMGISPSEFIKKYKSSK
;
A
#
# COMPACT_ATOMS: atom_id res chain seq x y z
N MET A 1 1.52 -1.56 10.41
CA MET A 1 1.53 -0.31 9.61
C MET A 1 0.10 0.12 9.36
N ASN A 2 -0.26 1.35 9.73
CA ASN A 2 -1.56 1.95 9.41
C ASN A 2 -1.67 2.15 7.89
N ALA A 3 -2.83 1.86 7.31
CA ALA A 3 -3.06 2.00 5.87
C ALA A 3 -3.67 3.37 5.47
N ASN A 4 -4.19 4.12 6.45
CA ASN A 4 -4.93 5.37 6.22
C ASN A 4 -4.19 6.54 6.88
N PHE A 5 -3.18 7.06 6.20
CA PHE A 5 -2.47 8.29 6.57
C PHE A 5 -2.28 9.19 5.35
N ILE A 6 -2.10 10.48 5.59
CA ILE A 6 -1.77 11.47 4.58
C ILE A 6 -0.35 11.98 4.85
N ILE A 7 0.51 11.95 3.84
CA ILE A 7 1.81 12.63 3.89
C ILE A 7 1.54 14.13 3.82
N THR A 8 1.79 14.83 4.92
CA THR A 8 1.51 16.26 5.03
C THR A 8 2.67 17.10 4.50
N LYS A 9 3.91 16.58 4.62
CA LYS A 9 5.11 17.27 4.18
C LYS A 9 6.27 16.32 3.97
N ILE A 10 7.08 16.52 2.92
CA ILE A 10 8.45 15.98 2.83
C ILE A 10 9.37 17.10 3.30
N GLU A 11 10.15 16.84 4.35
CA GLU A 11 11.07 17.81 4.94
C GLU A 11 12.40 17.85 4.21
N ASN A 12 12.97 16.65 3.98
CA ASN A 12 14.25 16.51 3.33
C ASN A 12 14.40 15.14 2.68
N ILE A 13 15.29 15.03 1.70
CA ILE A 13 15.71 13.79 1.07
C ILE A 13 17.21 13.85 0.87
N ILE A 14 17.95 12.92 1.44
CA ILE A 14 19.40 12.86 1.37
C ILE A 14 19.88 11.53 0.78
N TYR A 15 20.99 11.60 0.10
CA TYR A 15 21.76 10.42 -0.31
C TYR A 15 23.00 10.34 0.58
N VAL A 16 23.13 9.25 1.28
CA VAL A 16 24.29 8.95 2.12
C VAL A 16 25.22 8.06 1.33
N ASP A 17 26.39 8.57 0.99
CA ASP A 17 27.43 7.86 0.26
C ASP A 17 28.28 7.02 1.23
N LYS A 18 28.68 5.83 0.81
CA LYS A 18 29.51 4.90 1.58
C LYS A 18 30.84 5.50 2.06
N ASN A 19 31.36 6.51 1.36
CA ASN A 19 32.62 7.15 1.70
C ASN A 19 32.49 8.28 2.73
N GLN A 20 31.26 8.65 3.12
CA GLN A 20 31.03 9.75 4.08
C GLN A 20 31.28 9.36 5.53
N TYR A 21 31.36 8.09 5.84
CA TYR A 21 31.55 7.59 7.19
C TYR A 21 32.77 6.69 7.32
N PRO A 22 33.54 6.79 8.42
CA PRO A 22 34.57 5.82 8.71
C PRO A 22 33.98 4.44 8.98
N GLU A 23 34.71 3.39 8.70
CA GLU A 23 34.28 2.02 8.97
C GLU A 23 34.07 1.79 10.48
N ARG A 24 33.07 0.95 10.81
CA ARG A 24 32.76 0.46 12.16
C ARG A 24 32.44 1.54 13.20
N VAL A 25 31.76 2.61 12.80
CA VAL A 25 31.33 3.67 13.72
C VAL A 25 29.94 3.36 14.28
N SER A 26 29.81 3.50 15.60
CA SER A 26 28.50 3.57 16.26
C SER A 26 28.16 5.03 16.49
N GLU A 27 27.03 5.47 15.96
CA GLU A 27 26.54 6.82 16.13
C GLU A 27 25.17 6.81 16.82
N PHE A 28 25.01 7.69 17.79
CA PHE A 28 23.72 7.94 18.39
C PHE A 28 23.03 9.06 17.63
N CYS A 29 21.89 8.75 17.04
CA CYS A 29 21.00 9.72 16.43
C CYS A 29 19.92 10.09 17.44
N GLY A 30 19.95 11.32 17.91
CA GLY A 30 18.97 11.87 18.88
C GLY A 30 17.57 12.04 18.30
N ASN A 31 16.81 12.96 18.86
CA ASN A 31 15.41 13.24 18.48
C ASN A 31 15.05 13.02 17.02
N LEU A 32 13.92 12.33 16.81
CA LEU A 32 13.32 12.12 15.49
C LEU A 32 12.17 13.12 15.30
N PRO A 33 12.42 14.33 14.80
CA PRO A 33 11.40 15.35 14.61
C PRO A 33 10.38 14.97 13.53
N ASN A 34 10.80 14.11 12.59
CA ASN A 34 10.01 13.64 11.47
C ASN A 34 10.02 12.11 11.41
N CYS A 35 9.09 11.53 10.67
CA CYS A 35 9.21 10.13 10.24
C CYS A 35 10.36 10.01 9.25
N GLU A 36 11.07 8.90 9.31
CA GLU A 36 12.20 8.62 8.44
C GLU A 36 11.98 7.28 7.71
N LEU A 37 12.11 7.30 6.39
CA LEU A 37 12.06 6.11 5.56
C LEU A 37 13.38 5.98 4.79
N ILE A 38 14.13 4.93 5.11
CA ILE A 38 15.47 4.71 4.59
C ILE A 38 15.49 3.49 3.69
N TYR A 39 16.03 3.67 2.50
CA TYR A 39 16.30 2.57 1.58
C TYR A 39 17.80 2.28 1.52
N HIS A 40 18.20 1.13 2.02
CA HIS A 40 19.57 0.64 1.98
C HIS A 40 19.87 0.04 0.60
N ILE A 41 20.73 0.71 -0.15
CA ILE A 41 21.16 0.29 -1.49
C ILE A 41 22.24 -0.78 -1.37
N SER A 42 23.18 -0.58 -0.42
CA SER A 42 24.30 -1.47 -0.15
C SER A 42 24.79 -1.32 1.30
N GLY A 43 25.70 -2.19 1.71
CA GLY A 43 26.30 -2.15 3.05
C GLY A 43 25.54 -2.97 4.07
N LYS A 44 26.10 -3.01 5.30
CA LYS A 44 25.52 -3.77 6.40
C LYS A 44 25.62 -2.98 7.70
N MET A 45 24.49 -2.83 8.38
CA MET A 45 24.43 -2.11 9.64
C MET A 45 23.43 -2.73 10.60
N SER A 46 23.68 -2.56 11.89
CA SER A 46 22.71 -2.85 12.94
C SER A 46 22.18 -1.55 13.55
N ILE A 47 20.91 -1.57 13.94
CA ILE A 47 20.22 -0.44 14.52
C ILE A 47 19.60 -0.87 15.83
N TYR A 48 19.97 -0.17 16.88
CA TYR A 48 19.36 -0.32 18.20
C TYR A 48 18.34 0.79 18.44
N PHE A 49 17.10 0.40 18.67
CA PHE A 49 15.98 1.30 18.94
C PHE A 49 15.02 0.65 19.95
N ASN A 50 14.69 1.34 21.04
CA ASN A 50 13.72 0.88 22.06
C ASN A 50 13.98 -0.56 22.55
N GLY A 51 15.24 -0.91 22.84
CA GLY A 51 15.59 -2.24 23.37
C GLY A 51 15.67 -3.35 22.30
N LYS A 52 15.45 -3.05 21.02
CA LYS A 52 15.54 -4.01 19.92
C LYS A 52 16.68 -3.65 18.98
N THR A 53 17.40 -4.66 18.51
CA THR A 53 18.39 -4.51 17.47
C THR A 53 17.89 -5.17 16.19
N GLU A 54 17.89 -4.43 15.08
CA GLU A 54 17.55 -4.93 13.76
C GLU A 54 18.72 -4.77 12.80
N MET A 55 18.89 -5.76 11.92
CA MET A 55 19.93 -5.74 10.88
C MET A 55 19.35 -5.18 9.60
N CYS A 56 20.10 -4.31 8.93
CA CYS A 56 19.83 -3.77 7.61
C CYS A 56 21.01 -4.09 6.69
N ASP A 57 20.68 -4.63 5.54
CA ASP A 57 21.63 -4.95 4.47
C ASP A 57 21.07 -4.44 3.13
N ASP A 58 21.67 -4.85 2.02
CA ASP A 58 21.23 -4.49 0.67
C ASP A 58 19.71 -4.70 0.47
N ASN A 59 19.07 -3.80 -0.25
CA ASN A 59 17.64 -3.87 -0.57
C ASN A 59 16.72 -3.97 0.66
N THR A 60 17.14 -3.39 1.76
CA THR A 60 16.34 -3.29 2.98
C THR A 60 15.71 -1.91 3.06
N LEU A 61 14.45 -1.88 3.46
CA LEU A 61 13.74 -0.65 3.75
C LEU A 61 13.46 -0.58 5.24
N ARG A 62 13.83 0.54 5.86
CA ARG A 62 13.63 0.81 7.28
C ARG A 62 12.75 2.02 7.47
N PHE A 63 11.83 1.93 8.40
CA PHE A 63 10.99 3.03 8.86
C PHE A 63 11.26 3.33 10.33
N LEU A 64 11.45 4.60 10.65
CA LEU A 64 11.56 5.15 11.99
C LEU A 64 10.41 6.13 12.24
N PRO A 65 9.60 5.92 13.29
CA PRO A 65 8.53 6.85 13.63
C PRO A 65 9.09 8.11 14.30
N LYS A 66 8.51 9.26 14.01
CA LYS A 66 8.83 10.49 14.75
C LYS A 66 8.49 10.37 16.23
N GLY A 67 9.23 11.08 17.07
CA GLY A 67 8.94 11.17 18.51
C GLY A 67 10.04 11.92 19.26
N GLU A 68 9.63 12.60 20.33
CA GLU A 68 10.55 13.22 21.27
C GLU A 68 11.22 12.14 22.10
N ASN A 69 12.51 12.35 22.42
CA ASN A 69 13.34 11.42 23.20
C ASN A 69 13.45 9.99 22.62
N ARG A 70 13.22 9.83 21.32
CA ARG A 70 13.41 8.57 20.60
C ARG A 70 14.68 8.62 19.77
N GLY A 71 15.81 8.38 20.43
CA GLY A 71 17.08 8.19 19.74
C GLY A 71 17.27 6.74 19.31
N TYR A 72 18.12 6.54 18.33
CA TYR A 72 18.58 5.23 17.92
C TYR A 72 20.11 5.22 17.76
N THR A 73 20.70 4.06 17.90
CA THR A 73 22.14 3.87 17.67
C THR A 73 22.31 3.07 16.39
N VAL A 74 23.10 3.60 15.47
CA VAL A 74 23.50 2.90 14.24
C VAL A 74 24.92 2.40 14.43
N THR A 75 25.15 1.11 14.18
CA THR A 75 26.48 0.51 14.10
C THR A 75 26.68 0.01 12.68
N ARG A 76 27.61 0.61 11.95
CA ARG A 76 27.96 0.21 10.58
C ARG A 76 29.00 -0.89 10.62
N GLU A 77 28.66 -2.08 10.11
CA GLU A 77 29.57 -3.21 9.93
C GLU A 77 30.30 -3.12 8.57
N GLU A 78 29.54 -2.73 7.55
CA GLU A 78 30.05 -2.48 6.20
C GLU A 78 29.43 -1.16 5.70
N ASN A 79 30.26 -0.25 5.23
CA ASN A 79 29.78 1.01 4.67
C ASN A 79 28.99 0.76 3.39
N GLY A 80 27.91 1.49 3.23
CA GLY A 80 27.02 1.36 2.09
C GLY A 80 26.25 2.64 1.79
N ASP A 81 25.63 2.63 0.64
CA ASP A 81 24.82 3.73 0.16
C ASP A 81 23.37 3.60 0.65
N CYS A 82 22.76 4.70 1.06
CA CYS A 82 21.33 4.74 1.34
C CYS A 82 20.70 6.05 0.87
N ILE A 83 19.35 6.04 0.75
CA ILE A 83 18.54 7.22 0.50
C ILE A 83 17.56 7.34 1.65
N ASP A 84 17.62 8.46 2.35
CA ASP A 84 16.82 8.76 3.52
C ASP A 84 15.79 9.84 3.16
N ILE A 85 14.53 9.58 3.48
CA ILE A 85 13.40 10.48 3.23
C ILE A 85 12.80 10.85 4.58
N PHE A 86 12.85 12.13 4.91
CA PHE A 86 12.26 12.72 6.11
C PHE A 86 10.92 13.34 5.77
N PHE A 87 9.87 12.95 6.48
CA PHE A 87 8.51 13.39 6.15
C PHE A 87 7.57 13.35 7.35
N ASP A 88 6.46 14.08 7.26
CA ASP A 88 5.38 14.08 8.23
C ASP A 88 4.08 13.51 7.70
N THR A 89 3.25 13.03 8.61
CA THR A 89 1.94 12.46 8.32
C THR A 89 0.87 12.97 9.30
N ASP A 90 -0.39 13.00 8.85
CA ASP A 90 -1.55 13.36 9.69
C ASP A 90 -1.82 12.37 10.82
N LYS A 91 -1.47 11.11 10.62
CA LYS A 91 -1.64 10.00 11.58
C LYS A 91 -0.40 9.13 11.61
N PRO A 92 -0.06 8.53 12.75
CA PRO A 92 1.08 7.63 12.85
C PRO A 92 0.97 6.45 11.87
N ILE A 93 2.03 6.19 11.12
CA ILE A 93 2.17 4.99 10.25
C ILE A 93 2.38 3.76 11.11
N SER A 94 3.26 3.88 12.10
CA SER A 94 3.58 2.87 13.11
C SER A 94 4.08 3.58 14.36
N SER A 95 3.83 3.00 15.52
CA SER A 95 4.43 3.42 16.80
C SER A 95 5.82 2.83 17.01
N GLU A 96 6.19 1.83 16.22
CA GLU A 96 7.46 1.10 16.31
C GLU A 96 8.26 1.22 15.02
N MET A 97 9.58 1.14 15.15
CA MET A 97 10.49 0.91 14.04
C MET A 97 10.14 -0.42 13.37
N PHE A 98 10.28 -0.48 12.06
CA PHE A 98 10.26 -1.74 11.34
C PHE A 98 11.27 -1.76 10.19
N THR A 99 11.77 -2.94 9.91
CA THR A 99 12.71 -3.22 8.82
C THR A 99 12.11 -4.29 7.91
N ILE A 100 12.15 -4.07 6.61
CA ILE A 100 11.59 -4.99 5.61
C ILE A 100 12.64 -5.27 4.54
N LYS A 101 13.06 -6.53 4.45
CA LYS A 101 13.86 -7.00 3.31
C LYS A 101 12.96 -7.08 2.07
N LEU A 102 13.31 -6.37 1.02
CA LEU A 102 12.53 -6.34 -0.21
C LEU A 102 12.87 -7.54 -1.11
N ASN A 103 11.86 -8.32 -1.47
CA ASN A 103 12.03 -9.52 -2.31
C ASN A 103 12.46 -9.21 -3.75
N ASN A 104 12.20 -7.97 -4.23
CA ASN A 104 12.58 -7.44 -5.53
C ASN A 104 13.17 -6.05 -5.36
N GLY A 105 14.37 -5.98 -4.81
CA GLY A 105 15.10 -4.70 -4.64
C GLY A 105 15.24 -3.90 -5.93
N THR A 106 15.22 -4.56 -7.07
CA THR A 106 15.19 -3.93 -8.40
C THR A 106 13.98 -3.04 -8.65
N ALA A 107 12.85 -3.27 -7.96
CA ALA A 107 11.65 -2.44 -8.11
C ALA A 107 11.68 -1.17 -7.23
N ALA A 108 12.31 -1.21 -6.07
CA ALA A 108 12.38 -0.07 -5.14
C ALA A 108 13.52 0.90 -5.48
N ALA A 109 14.71 0.39 -5.80
CA ALA A 109 15.88 1.20 -6.10
C ALA A 109 15.64 2.29 -7.16
N PRO A 110 15.02 2.00 -8.32
CA PRO A 110 14.70 3.04 -9.31
C PRO A 110 13.76 4.13 -8.77
N ILE A 111 12.80 3.75 -7.89
CA ILE A 111 11.86 4.70 -7.30
C ILE A 111 12.59 5.66 -6.36
N PHE A 112 13.39 5.14 -5.43
CA PHE A 112 14.16 5.98 -4.50
C PHE A 112 15.17 6.89 -5.22
N LYS A 113 15.90 6.36 -6.20
CA LYS A 113 16.82 7.16 -7.04
C LYS A 113 16.07 8.26 -7.79
N LYS A 114 14.87 7.97 -8.33
CA LYS A 114 14.03 8.96 -9.00
C LYS A 114 13.55 10.04 -8.02
N ILE A 115 13.09 9.66 -6.81
CA ILE A 115 12.69 10.61 -5.77
C ILE A 115 13.86 11.55 -5.44
N PHE A 116 15.05 11.02 -5.19
CA PHE A 116 16.23 11.83 -4.90
C PHE A 116 16.60 12.77 -6.06
N SER A 117 16.61 12.27 -7.29
CA SER A 117 16.89 13.08 -8.48
C SER A 117 15.90 14.25 -8.66
N LEU A 118 14.61 14.00 -8.44
CA LEU A 118 13.58 15.04 -8.50
C LEU A 118 13.76 16.07 -7.39
N TRP A 119 14.06 15.61 -6.18
CA TRP A 119 14.28 16.48 -5.02
C TRP A 119 15.47 17.42 -5.20
N VAL A 120 16.56 16.93 -5.74
CA VAL A 120 17.76 17.74 -6.01
C VAL A 120 17.52 18.73 -7.17
N ALA A 121 16.86 18.26 -8.23
CA ALA A 121 16.62 19.07 -9.43
C ALA A 121 15.62 20.20 -9.20
N LYS A 122 14.66 20.05 -8.29
CA LYS A 122 13.62 21.05 -7.92
C LYS A 122 12.89 21.71 -9.10
N ARG A 123 12.68 20.95 -10.20
CA ARG A 123 11.92 21.43 -11.36
C ARG A 123 10.43 21.51 -11.04
N ASP A 124 9.68 22.21 -11.86
CA ASP A 124 8.24 22.36 -11.67
C ASP A 124 7.55 21.02 -11.44
N GLY A 125 6.71 20.94 -10.41
CA GLY A 125 5.99 19.72 -10.03
C GLY A 125 6.78 18.69 -9.22
N TYR A 126 8.10 18.89 -9.01
CA TYR A 126 8.96 17.91 -8.32
C TYR A 126 8.40 17.41 -6.98
N TYR A 127 7.82 18.31 -6.22
CA TYR A 127 7.32 18.01 -4.89
C TYR A 127 6.15 17.03 -4.93
N PHE A 128 5.19 17.26 -5.84
CA PHE A 128 4.06 16.35 -6.05
C PHE A 128 4.49 15.00 -6.61
N GLU A 129 5.48 15.00 -7.51
CA GLU A 129 6.05 13.75 -8.01
C GLU A 129 6.74 12.95 -6.90
N CYS A 130 7.51 13.60 -6.01
CA CYS A 130 8.13 12.96 -4.85
C CYS A 130 7.08 12.33 -3.92
N ILE A 131 6.01 13.07 -3.56
CA ILE A 131 4.90 12.55 -2.75
C ILE A 131 4.23 11.35 -3.43
N SER A 132 3.94 11.45 -4.73
CA SER A 132 3.33 10.37 -5.51
C SER A 132 4.18 9.09 -5.48
N LEU A 133 5.48 9.23 -5.69
CA LEU A 133 6.42 8.11 -5.64
C LEU A 133 6.58 7.54 -4.24
N LEU A 134 6.54 8.37 -3.19
CA LEU A 134 6.59 7.91 -1.81
C LEU A 134 5.33 7.11 -1.45
N TYR A 135 4.13 7.53 -1.85
CA TYR A 135 2.93 6.70 -1.73
C TYR A 135 3.03 5.39 -2.51
N LYS A 136 3.67 5.39 -3.68
CA LYS A 136 3.93 4.16 -4.44
C LYS A 136 4.80 3.18 -3.66
N VAL A 137 5.82 3.67 -2.92
CA VAL A 137 6.62 2.84 -2.01
C VAL A 137 5.74 2.21 -0.93
N PHE A 138 4.90 3.00 -0.23
CA PHE A 138 4.00 2.46 0.78
C PHE A 138 3.00 1.44 0.21
N ALA A 139 2.47 1.68 -0.97
CA ALA A 139 1.60 0.73 -1.66
C ALA A 139 2.33 -0.59 -1.99
N MET A 140 3.62 -0.53 -2.34
CA MET A 140 4.45 -1.72 -2.54
C MET A 140 4.66 -2.49 -1.25
N LEU A 141 4.94 -1.80 -0.13
CA LEU A 141 5.11 -2.42 1.18
C LEU A 141 3.85 -3.15 1.63
N GLN A 142 2.70 -2.54 1.49
CA GLN A 142 1.42 -3.18 1.81
C GLN A 142 1.17 -4.45 0.98
N LYS A 143 1.55 -4.44 -0.30
CA LYS A 143 1.41 -5.60 -1.18
C LYS A 143 2.34 -6.76 -0.79
N GLN A 144 3.55 -6.47 -0.31
CA GLN A 144 4.51 -7.51 0.11
C GLN A 144 4.05 -8.29 1.35
N THR A 145 3.28 -7.67 2.24
CA THR A 145 2.83 -8.26 3.50
C THR A 145 1.82 -9.41 3.28
N TYR A 146 1.28 -9.61 2.08
CA TYR A 146 0.08 -10.44 1.89
C TYR A 146 0.26 -11.77 1.16
N LEU A 147 1.37 -12.04 0.41
CA LEU A 147 1.58 -13.39 -0.18
C LEU A 147 3.00 -13.63 -0.71
N PRO A 148 3.47 -14.91 -0.75
CA PRO A 148 4.60 -15.31 -1.57
C PRO A 148 4.33 -14.94 -3.04
N GLU A 149 5.24 -14.18 -3.63
CA GLU A 149 5.13 -13.58 -4.97
C GLU A 149 4.72 -14.58 -6.08
N LYS A 150 5.21 -15.80 -5.97
CA LYS A 150 4.96 -16.89 -6.92
C LYS A 150 3.48 -17.30 -7.04
N GLN A 151 2.71 -17.24 -5.93
CA GLN A 151 1.29 -17.61 -5.91
C GLN A 151 0.39 -16.47 -6.36
N TYR A 152 0.78 -15.23 -6.06
CA TYR A 152 0.07 -14.05 -6.51
C TYR A 152 0.17 -13.87 -8.03
N LYS A 153 1.34 -14.09 -8.62
CA LYS A 153 1.55 -14.03 -10.08
C LYS A 153 0.57 -14.93 -10.85
N LYS A 154 0.21 -16.08 -10.28
CA LYS A 154 -0.74 -17.02 -10.92
C LYS A 154 -2.16 -16.48 -11.05
N ILE A 155 -2.65 -15.70 -10.09
CA ILE A 155 -4.03 -15.19 -10.09
C ILE A 155 -4.12 -13.71 -10.48
N LYS A 156 -2.97 -13.04 -10.65
CA LYS A 156 -2.94 -11.62 -11.05
C LYS A 156 -3.75 -11.34 -12.33
N PRO A 157 -3.65 -12.14 -13.41
CA PRO A 157 -4.46 -11.91 -14.61
C PRO A 157 -5.97 -11.92 -14.34
N ALA A 158 -6.45 -12.82 -13.46
CA ALA A 158 -7.87 -12.84 -13.08
C ALA A 158 -8.27 -11.61 -12.27
N ILE A 159 -7.39 -11.15 -11.36
CA ILE A 159 -7.65 -9.95 -10.55
C ILE A 159 -7.71 -8.71 -11.45
N ASP A 160 -6.75 -8.54 -12.35
CA ASP A 160 -6.71 -7.43 -13.30
C ASP A 160 -7.98 -7.44 -14.17
N TYR A 161 -8.35 -8.60 -14.71
CA TYR A 161 -9.58 -8.76 -15.49
C TYR A 161 -10.86 -8.44 -14.69
N ILE A 162 -10.94 -8.86 -13.41
CA ILE A 162 -12.07 -8.51 -12.54
C ILE A 162 -12.13 -6.99 -12.35
N ASN A 163 -11.02 -6.34 -12.02
CA ASN A 163 -10.98 -4.90 -11.75
C ASN A 163 -11.44 -4.06 -12.96
N GLU A 164 -11.12 -4.51 -14.17
CA GLU A 164 -11.52 -3.83 -15.40
C GLU A 164 -12.98 -4.12 -15.81
N ASN A 165 -13.55 -5.26 -15.36
CA ASN A 165 -14.80 -5.78 -15.89
C ASN A 165 -15.89 -6.05 -14.83
N PHE A 166 -15.69 -5.71 -13.55
CA PHE A 166 -16.63 -6.10 -12.49
C PHE A 166 -18.05 -5.54 -12.68
N THR A 167 -18.23 -4.44 -13.40
CA THR A 167 -19.53 -3.87 -13.74
C THR A 167 -20.18 -4.53 -14.97
N ASN A 168 -19.46 -5.30 -15.76
CA ASN A 168 -19.91 -5.86 -17.04
C ASN A 168 -20.75 -7.18 -16.92
N GLY A 169 -21.58 -7.29 -15.90
CA GLY A 169 -22.65 -8.30 -15.79
C GLY A 169 -22.24 -9.77 -15.62
N LYS A 170 -21.42 -10.36 -16.48
CA LYS A 170 -21.17 -11.83 -16.48
C LYS A 170 -19.69 -12.18 -16.29
N LEU A 171 -19.21 -12.11 -15.06
CA LEU A 171 -17.93 -12.69 -14.68
C LEU A 171 -18.14 -14.11 -14.13
N SER A 172 -17.73 -15.15 -14.88
CA SER A 172 -17.79 -16.51 -14.41
C SER A 172 -16.42 -16.96 -13.85
N VAL A 173 -16.45 -17.80 -12.82
CA VAL A 173 -15.25 -18.39 -12.21
C VAL A 173 -14.47 -19.19 -13.24
N GLY A 174 -15.17 -19.90 -14.15
CA GLY A 174 -14.55 -20.65 -15.23
C GLY A 174 -13.73 -19.77 -16.17
N LYS A 175 -14.27 -18.59 -16.58
CA LYS A 175 -13.53 -17.64 -17.41
C LYS A 175 -12.28 -17.13 -16.69
N LEU A 176 -12.38 -16.79 -15.40
CA LEU A 176 -11.26 -16.33 -14.60
C LEU A 176 -10.18 -17.40 -14.43
N ALA A 177 -10.58 -18.65 -14.24
CA ALA A 177 -9.67 -19.79 -14.16
C ALA A 177 -8.94 -20.04 -15.48
N ALA A 178 -9.67 -19.95 -16.61
CA ALA A 178 -9.09 -20.07 -17.95
C ALA A 178 -8.05 -18.97 -18.24
N ILE A 179 -8.33 -17.71 -17.87
CA ILE A 179 -7.38 -16.58 -17.99
C ILE A 179 -6.08 -16.86 -17.22
N CYS A 180 -6.16 -17.55 -16.09
CA CYS A 180 -4.99 -17.89 -15.27
C CYS A 180 -4.33 -19.22 -15.65
N GLY A 181 -4.88 -19.98 -16.59
CA GLY A 181 -4.39 -21.34 -16.95
C GLY A 181 -4.46 -22.34 -15.79
N ILE A 182 -5.46 -22.23 -14.89
CA ILE A 182 -5.63 -23.11 -13.72
C ILE A 182 -7.08 -23.58 -13.59
N SER A 183 -7.30 -24.64 -12.78
CA SER A 183 -8.66 -25.09 -12.47
C SER A 183 -9.42 -24.08 -11.59
N GLU A 184 -10.76 -24.11 -11.66
CA GLU A 184 -11.62 -23.29 -10.80
C GLU A 184 -11.36 -23.53 -9.31
N SER A 185 -11.12 -24.79 -8.93
CA SER A 185 -10.81 -25.17 -7.56
C SER A 185 -9.50 -24.53 -7.09
N ALA A 186 -8.45 -24.54 -7.94
CA ALA A 186 -7.18 -23.90 -7.64
C ALA A 186 -7.34 -22.38 -7.53
N LEU A 187 -8.10 -21.74 -8.44
CA LEU A 187 -8.41 -20.32 -8.38
C LEU A 187 -9.12 -19.94 -7.07
N LYS A 188 -10.17 -20.69 -6.68
CA LYS A 188 -10.90 -20.48 -5.42
C LYS A 188 -9.96 -20.55 -4.20
N LYS A 189 -9.11 -21.58 -4.12
CA LYS A 189 -8.13 -21.75 -3.03
C LYS A 189 -7.16 -20.56 -2.94
N LEU A 190 -6.64 -20.11 -4.08
CA LEU A 190 -5.71 -18.99 -4.13
C LEU A 190 -6.39 -17.63 -3.78
N PHE A 191 -7.64 -17.42 -4.20
CA PHE A 191 -8.42 -16.26 -3.81
C PHE A 191 -8.71 -16.22 -2.30
N ILE A 192 -9.14 -17.35 -1.73
CA ILE A 192 -9.37 -17.46 -0.27
C ILE A 192 -8.08 -17.17 0.49
N LYS A 193 -6.95 -17.73 0.04
CA LYS A 193 -5.65 -17.50 0.66
C LYS A 193 -5.22 -16.03 0.58
N LYS A 194 -5.55 -15.33 -0.52
CA LYS A 194 -5.17 -13.92 -0.77
C LYS A 194 -6.11 -12.92 -0.12
N PHE A 195 -7.40 -13.11 -0.29
CA PHE A 195 -8.43 -12.13 0.04
C PHE A 195 -9.34 -12.57 1.18
N GLY A 196 -9.12 -13.76 1.76
CA GLY A 196 -10.01 -14.34 2.77
C GLY A 196 -11.38 -14.78 2.21
N MET A 197 -11.59 -14.68 0.89
CA MET A 197 -12.88 -14.94 0.26
C MET A 197 -12.74 -15.49 -1.16
N PRO A 198 -13.73 -16.26 -1.66
CA PRO A 198 -13.72 -16.78 -3.03
C PRO A 198 -13.96 -15.68 -4.09
N PRO A 199 -13.61 -15.90 -5.38
CA PRO A 199 -13.71 -14.91 -6.46
C PRO A 199 -15.09 -14.22 -6.58
N VAL A 200 -16.16 -14.99 -6.44
CA VAL A 200 -17.53 -14.44 -6.54
C VAL A 200 -17.81 -13.41 -5.44
N ARG A 201 -17.41 -13.71 -4.21
CA ARG A 201 -17.56 -12.76 -3.08
C ARG A 201 -16.70 -11.53 -3.27
N TYR A 202 -15.49 -11.69 -3.81
CA TYR A 202 -14.62 -10.57 -4.16
C TYR A 202 -15.27 -9.64 -5.20
N ILE A 203 -15.86 -10.20 -6.27
CA ILE A 203 -16.59 -9.42 -7.29
C ILE A 203 -17.78 -8.68 -6.67
N ILE A 204 -18.57 -9.36 -5.83
CA ILE A 204 -19.69 -8.73 -5.12
C ILE A 204 -19.20 -7.57 -4.27
N GLN A 205 -18.12 -7.75 -3.51
CA GLN A 205 -17.54 -6.70 -2.68
C GLN A 205 -17.14 -5.46 -3.50
N LEU A 206 -16.51 -5.64 -4.67
CA LEU A 206 -16.18 -4.54 -5.57
C LEU A 206 -17.42 -3.80 -6.04
N LYS A 207 -18.47 -4.54 -6.46
CA LYS A 207 -19.74 -3.94 -6.88
C LYS A 207 -20.41 -3.15 -5.76
N ILE A 208 -20.40 -3.67 -4.54
CA ILE A 208 -20.98 -2.99 -3.37
C ILE A 208 -20.16 -1.75 -3.01
N ASN A 209 -18.82 -1.83 -2.98
CA ASN A 209 -17.96 -0.67 -2.72
C ASN A 209 -18.24 0.45 -3.73
N TYR A 210 -18.26 0.12 -5.02
CA TYR A 210 -18.53 1.09 -6.07
C TYR A 210 -19.97 1.67 -5.98
N SER A 211 -20.97 0.83 -5.65
CA SER A 211 -22.33 1.30 -5.45
C SER A 211 -22.44 2.28 -4.27
N CYS A 212 -21.67 2.08 -3.19
CA CYS A 212 -21.62 3.04 -2.09
C CYS A 212 -21.13 4.41 -2.55
N ASP A 213 -20.11 4.48 -3.40
CA ASP A 213 -19.59 5.75 -3.90
C ASP A 213 -20.60 6.45 -4.83
N LEU A 214 -21.26 5.68 -5.71
CA LEU A 214 -22.33 6.21 -6.56
C LEU A 214 -23.52 6.72 -5.75
N LEU A 215 -23.94 6.01 -4.70
CA LEU A 215 -25.04 6.43 -3.82
C LEU A 215 -24.66 7.68 -3.01
N ARG A 216 -23.41 7.77 -2.52
CA ARG A 216 -22.89 8.95 -1.80
C ARG A 216 -22.84 10.20 -2.68
N SER A 217 -22.57 10.05 -3.96
CA SER A 217 -22.55 11.19 -4.89
C SER A 217 -23.89 11.92 -4.98
N GLY A 218 -25.00 11.20 -4.71
CA GLY A 218 -26.35 11.74 -4.82
C GLY A 218 -26.85 11.95 -6.27
N LEU A 219 -26.01 11.62 -7.26
CA LEU A 219 -26.29 11.85 -8.69
C LEU A 219 -27.21 10.79 -9.31
N TYR A 220 -27.33 9.62 -8.68
CA TYR A 220 -28.01 8.46 -9.26
C TYR A 220 -29.08 7.90 -8.35
N SER A 221 -30.21 7.48 -8.95
CA SER A 221 -31.22 6.69 -8.26
C SER A 221 -30.69 5.28 -7.92
N VAL A 222 -31.28 4.62 -6.92
CA VAL A 222 -30.94 3.24 -6.55
C VAL A 222 -31.03 2.29 -7.75
N SER A 223 -32.08 2.46 -8.58
CA SER A 223 -32.24 1.66 -9.81
C SER A 223 -31.10 1.90 -10.80
N ARG A 224 -30.67 3.15 -10.99
CA ARG A 224 -29.57 3.48 -11.89
C ARG A 224 -28.23 2.95 -11.39
N VAL A 225 -27.98 3.04 -10.08
CA VAL A 225 -26.79 2.46 -9.45
C VAL A 225 -26.75 0.95 -9.65
N SER A 226 -27.88 0.27 -9.47
CA SER A 226 -28.00 -1.18 -9.73
C SER A 226 -27.55 -1.53 -11.16
N GLN A 227 -28.02 -0.78 -12.15
CA GLN A 227 -27.65 -0.98 -13.56
C GLN A 227 -26.16 -0.72 -13.81
N ILE A 228 -25.61 0.40 -13.32
CA ILE A 228 -24.20 0.77 -13.47
C ILE A 228 -23.29 -0.30 -12.86
N CYS A 229 -23.67 -0.87 -11.71
CA CYS A 229 -22.91 -1.95 -11.07
C CYS A 229 -23.12 -3.33 -11.72
N GLY A 230 -23.84 -3.40 -12.85
CA GLY A 230 -24.06 -4.64 -13.61
C GLY A 230 -24.97 -5.64 -12.91
N TYR A 231 -25.98 -5.16 -12.18
CA TYR A 231 -27.08 -5.98 -11.68
C TYR A 231 -28.27 -5.91 -12.64
N GLY A 232 -28.74 -7.07 -13.07
CA GLY A 232 -29.91 -7.15 -13.96
C GLY A 232 -31.24 -6.85 -13.26
N ASN A 233 -31.26 -6.78 -11.92
CA ASN A 233 -32.46 -6.59 -11.13
C ASN A 233 -32.16 -5.78 -9.87
N VAL A 234 -32.90 -4.68 -9.66
CA VAL A 234 -32.75 -3.77 -8.52
C VAL A 234 -33.08 -4.43 -7.17
N TYR A 235 -34.04 -5.36 -7.15
CA TYR A 235 -34.40 -6.07 -5.91
C TYR A 235 -33.29 -7.01 -5.48
N PHE A 236 -32.66 -7.71 -6.44
CA PHE A 236 -31.49 -8.54 -6.17
C PHE A 236 -30.32 -7.70 -5.67
N PHE A 237 -30.06 -6.55 -6.32
CA PHE A 237 -29.06 -5.58 -5.87
C PHE A 237 -29.33 -5.13 -4.43
N SER A 238 -30.55 -4.69 -4.12
CA SER A 238 -30.92 -4.16 -2.80
C SER A 238 -30.73 -5.20 -1.69
N ARG A 239 -31.05 -6.46 -1.97
CA ARG A 239 -30.81 -7.59 -1.06
C ARG A 239 -29.32 -7.80 -0.84
N GLN A 240 -28.54 -7.90 -1.92
CA GLN A 240 -27.07 -8.07 -1.84
C GLN A 240 -26.40 -6.90 -1.11
N PHE A 241 -26.85 -5.67 -1.36
CA PHE A 241 -26.36 -4.48 -0.69
C PHE A 241 -26.63 -4.56 0.82
N LYS A 242 -27.86 -4.89 1.23
CA LYS A 242 -28.24 -5.03 2.64
C LYS A 242 -27.46 -6.17 3.33
N GLU A 243 -27.26 -7.31 2.68
CA GLU A 243 -26.46 -8.43 3.18
C GLU A 243 -24.99 -8.03 3.46
N ASN A 244 -24.42 -7.13 2.65
CA ASN A 244 -23.02 -6.72 2.80
C ASN A 244 -22.84 -5.46 3.67
N MET A 245 -23.81 -4.53 3.68
CA MET A 245 -23.73 -3.24 4.38
C MET A 245 -24.54 -3.17 5.66
N GLY A 246 -25.39 -4.16 5.93
CA GLY A 246 -26.30 -4.20 7.08
C GLY A 246 -27.56 -3.34 6.91
N ILE A 247 -27.60 -2.40 5.96
CA ILE A 247 -28.71 -1.48 5.69
C ILE A 247 -29.04 -1.47 4.20
N SER A 248 -30.27 -1.09 3.85
CA SER A 248 -30.69 -0.97 2.46
C SER A 248 -30.03 0.21 1.74
N PRO A 249 -29.96 0.22 0.38
CA PRO A 249 -29.44 1.37 -0.37
C PRO A 249 -30.17 2.69 -0.03
N SER A 250 -31.47 2.65 0.19
CA SER A 250 -32.25 3.85 0.53
C SER A 250 -31.95 4.37 1.93
N GLU A 251 -31.78 3.49 2.90
CA GLU A 251 -31.34 3.84 4.27
C GLU A 251 -29.90 4.39 4.25
N PHE A 252 -29.04 3.80 3.42
CA PHE A 252 -27.67 4.28 3.23
C PHE A 252 -27.64 5.72 2.73
N ILE A 253 -28.44 6.08 1.71
CA ILE A 253 -28.56 7.46 1.21
C ILE A 253 -29.04 8.41 2.31
N LYS A 254 -30.07 8.03 3.07
CA LYS A 254 -30.61 8.86 4.16
C LYS A 254 -29.55 9.16 5.20
N LYS A 255 -28.81 8.14 5.65
CA LYS A 255 -27.72 8.28 6.64
C LYS A 255 -26.63 9.25 6.19
N TYR A 256 -26.25 9.25 4.92
CA TYR A 256 -25.21 10.15 4.40
C TYR A 256 -25.71 11.56 4.06
N LYS A 257 -27.00 11.75 3.80
CA LYS A 257 -27.59 13.09 3.64
C LYS A 257 -27.74 13.83 4.98
N SER A 258 -27.95 13.11 6.08
CA SER A 258 -28.07 13.69 7.42
C SER A 258 -26.72 14.00 8.07
N SER A 259 -25.58 13.59 7.45
CA SER A 259 -24.22 13.83 7.96
C SER A 259 -23.49 14.98 7.23
N LYS A 260 -24.19 15.70 6.35
CA LYS A 260 -23.79 16.95 5.71
C LYS A 260 -24.60 18.11 6.25
#